data_64796a3fbf1ca9ab56844c0c7b6ff815
#
_entry.id   64796a3fbf1ca9ab56844c0c7b6ff815
#
_cell.length_a   1.000
_cell.length_b   1.000
_cell.length_c   1.000
_cell.angle_alpha   90.00
_cell.angle_beta   90.00
_cell.angle_gamma   90.00
#
_symmetry.space_group_name_H-M   'P 1'
#
loop_
_entity.id
_entity.type
_entity.pdbx_description
1 polymer ?
#
loop_
_entity_poly.entity_id
_entity_poly.type
_entity_poly.pdbx_seq_one_letter_code
_entity_poly.pdbx_strand_id
1 'polypeptide(L)'
;LTEIPLFEEEFLLIRHINDANKPVPNNKELTNMKLLLLEEGHCLRSQTLSFCKVTSVPKNIMEGTALTTLVQMVSSGIGVTLIPEIAVPFETRSAKVSISKFLQQKPKRAIGLVWRKSNPLLRQFNEIAVLLKNLNKTSI
;
A
#
# COMPACT_ATOMS: atom_id res chain seq x y z
N LEU A 1 1.83 -9.77 23.94
CA LEU A 1 2.60 -9.74 22.69
C LEU A 1 3.77 -8.75 22.81
N THR A 2 4.89 -9.11 22.19
CA THR A 2 6.04 -8.22 21.99
C THR A 2 6.02 -7.74 20.56
N GLU A 3 6.23 -6.43 20.38
CA GLU A 3 6.29 -5.82 19.04
C GLU A 3 7.63 -5.11 18.86
N ILE A 4 8.25 -5.30 17.72
CA ILE A 4 9.43 -4.54 17.30
C ILE A 4 9.11 -3.87 15.96
N PRO A 5 8.98 -2.54 15.91
CA PRO A 5 8.80 -1.84 14.65
C PRO A 5 10.06 -1.95 13.79
N LEU A 6 9.89 -2.22 12.51
CA LEU A 6 10.98 -2.36 11.54
C LEU A 6 11.12 -1.11 10.67
N PHE A 7 10.05 -0.69 10.02
CA PHE A 7 10.04 0.49 9.17
C PHE A 7 8.62 0.99 8.92
N GLU A 8 8.52 2.23 8.48
CA GLU A 8 7.30 2.80 7.94
C GLU A 8 7.44 2.97 6.42
N GLU A 9 6.33 2.85 5.70
CA GLU A 9 6.30 3.12 4.27
C GLU A 9 5.03 3.86 3.89
N GLU A 10 5.11 4.61 2.80
CA GLU A 10 3.96 5.31 2.23
C GLU A 10 3.22 4.42 1.24
N PHE A 11 1.92 4.70 1.06
CA PHE A 11 1.16 4.21 -0.08
C PHE A 11 1.30 5.20 -1.23
N LEU A 12 1.53 4.69 -2.43
CA LEU A 12 1.63 5.49 -3.62
C LEU A 12 0.39 5.33 -4.48
N LEU A 13 0.02 6.39 -5.17
CA LEU A 13 -1.12 6.39 -6.08
C LEU A 13 -0.69 5.87 -7.45
N ILE A 14 -1.40 4.88 -7.94
CA ILE A 14 -1.20 4.33 -9.28
C ILE A 14 -2.35 4.78 -10.17
N ARG A 15 -2.02 5.50 -11.23
CA ARG A 15 -2.96 6.01 -12.23
C ARG A 15 -2.57 5.54 -13.63
N HIS A 16 -3.49 5.66 -14.56
CA HIS A 16 -3.18 5.45 -15.97
C HIS A 16 -2.04 6.38 -16.40
N ILE A 17 -1.19 5.94 -17.33
CA ILE A 17 -0.02 6.71 -17.76
C ILE A 17 -0.40 8.10 -18.34
N ASN A 18 -1.55 8.20 -18.98
CA ASN A 18 -2.04 9.48 -19.53
C ASN A 18 -2.41 10.50 -18.45
N ASP A 19 -2.55 10.08 -17.20
CA ASP A 19 -2.88 10.94 -16.06
C ASP A 19 -1.64 11.45 -15.31
N ALA A 20 -0.45 11.12 -15.79
CA ALA A 20 0.82 11.44 -15.12
C ALA A 20 1.00 12.93 -14.81
N ASN A 21 0.50 13.82 -15.69
CA ASN A 21 0.62 15.26 -15.54
C ASN A 21 -0.57 15.92 -14.85
N LYS A 22 -1.59 15.15 -14.48
CA LYS A 22 -2.75 15.68 -13.74
C LYS A 22 -2.39 15.86 -12.27
N PRO A 23 -3.00 16.85 -11.59
CA PRO A 23 -2.80 17.05 -10.15
C PRO A 23 -3.09 15.78 -9.36
N VAL A 24 -2.31 15.55 -8.31
CA VAL A 24 -2.53 14.40 -7.42
C VAL A 24 -3.76 14.66 -6.57
N PRO A 25 -4.77 13.78 -6.60
CA PRO A 25 -5.99 13.96 -5.83
C PRO A 25 -5.73 13.86 -4.33
N ASN A 26 -6.51 14.57 -3.55
CA ASN A 26 -6.54 14.39 -2.09
C ASN A 26 -7.45 13.20 -1.72
N ASN A 27 -7.55 12.90 -0.43
CA ASN A 27 -8.35 11.77 0.03
C ASN A 27 -9.86 11.90 -0.32
N LYS A 28 -10.40 13.12 -0.30
CA LYS A 28 -11.81 13.36 -0.69
C LYS A 28 -12.02 13.13 -2.18
N GLU A 29 -11.13 13.64 -2.99
CA GLU A 29 -11.20 13.48 -4.45
C GLU A 29 -11.09 12.01 -4.87
N LEU A 30 -10.27 11.22 -4.15
CA LEU A 30 -10.17 9.78 -4.39
C LEU A 30 -11.51 9.06 -4.22
N THR A 31 -12.33 9.47 -3.26
CA THR A 31 -13.63 8.82 -3.04
C THR A 31 -14.60 8.99 -4.20
N ASN A 32 -14.39 10.00 -5.03
CA ASN A 32 -15.19 10.28 -6.23
C ASN A 32 -14.61 9.62 -7.48
N MET A 33 -13.42 9.06 -7.40
CA MET A 33 -12.77 8.32 -8.48
C MET A 33 -13.16 6.84 -8.42
N LYS A 34 -12.97 6.15 -9.54
CA LYS A 34 -13.15 4.70 -9.56
C LYS A 34 -11.97 4.03 -8.87
N LEU A 35 -12.16 3.68 -7.61
CA LEU A 35 -11.13 3.10 -6.77
C LEU A 35 -11.14 1.57 -6.89
N LEU A 36 -9.97 1.01 -7.20
CA LEU A 36 -9.76 -0.43 -7.30
C LEU A 36 -9.16 -0.91 -5.99
N LEU A 37 -9.78 -1.89 -5.36
CA LEU A 37 -9.38 -2.42 -4.06
C LEU A 37 -9.18 -3.93 -4.10
N LEU A 38 -8.36 -4.42 -3.20
CA LEU A 38 -8.31 -5.85 -2.93
C LEU A 38 -9.61 -6.30 -2.28
N GLU A 39 -9.94 -7.56 -2.46
CA GLU A 39 -11.12 -8.20 -1.85
C GLU A 39 -11.09 -8.12 -0.33
N GLU A 40 -12.22 -8.32 0.31
CA GLU A 40 -12.33 -8.41 1.76
C GLU A 40 -11.36 -9.43 2.35
N GLY A 41 -10.84 -9.15 3.53
CA GLY A 41 -9.84 -9.97 4.21
C GLY A 41 -8.40 -9.53 3.98
N HIS A 42 -8.13 -8.67 3.00
CA HIS A 42 -6.79 -8.10 2.80
C HIS A 42 -6.61 -6.82 3.64
N CYS A 43 -5.56 -6.76 4.43
CA CYS A 43 -5.26 -5.60 5.26
C CYS A 43 -5.06 -4.30 4.45
N LEU A 44 -4.52 -4.41 3.23
CA LEU A 44 -4.33 -3.25 2.35
C LEU A 44 -5.66 -2.60 1.95
N ARG A 45 -6.73 -3.38 1.80
CA ARG A 45 -8.08 -2.85 1.56
C ARG A 45 -8.51 -1.92 2.68
N SER A 46 -8.43 -2.39 3.91
CA SER A 46 -8.81 -1.61 5.09
C SER A 46 -7.96 -0.36 5.26
N GLN A 47 -6.68 -0.45 4.98
CA GLN A 47 -5.75 0.68 5.04
C GLN A 47 -6.08 1.76 4.01
N THR A 48 -6.40 1.36 2.76
CA THR A 48 -6.81 2.28 1.71
C THR A 48 -8.14 2.97 2.03
N LEU A 49 -9.13 2.22 2.49
CA LEU A 49 -10.43 2.78 2.89
C LEU A 49 -10.30 3.74 4.08
N SER A 50 -9.45 3.41 5.04
CA SER A 50 -9.16 4.27 6.19
C SER A 50 -8.54 5.60 5.76
N PHE A 51 -7.61 5.59 4.81
CA PHE A 51 -7.03 6.81 4.26
C PHE A 51 -8.08 7.69 3.59
N CYS A 52 -8.97 7.10 2.82
CA CYS A 52 -10.05 7.82 2.16
C CYS A 52 -11.14 8.30 3.14
N LYS A 53 -11.07 7.90 4.42
CA LYS A 53 -12.07 8.20 5.47
C LYS A 53 -13.49 7.79 5.05
N VAL A 54 -13.60 6.66 4.41
CA VAL A 54 -14.87 6.12 3.92
C VAL A 54 -15.51 5.30 5.04
N THR A 55 -16.71 5.67 5.46
CA THR A 55 -17.50 4.94 6.46
C THR A 55 -18.31 3.79 5.85
N SER A 56 -18.55 3.86 4.56
CA SER A 56 -19.23 2.82 3.79
C SER A 56 -18.49 2.61 2.48
N VAL A 57 -18.55 1.38 1.95
CA VAL A 57 -17.89 1.04 0.68
C VAL A 57 -18.48 1.89 -0.44
N PRO A 58 -17.68 2.69 -1.17
CA PRO A 58 -18.18 3.48 -2.30
C PRO A 58 -18.83 2.60 -3.37
N LYS A 59 -19.91 3.10 -4.00
CA LYS A 59 -20.65 2.35 -5.02
C LYS A 59 -19.83 2.03 -6.29
N ASN A 60 -18.74 2.76 -6.53
CA ASN A 60 -17.90 2.65 -7.73
C ASN A 60 -16.63 1.83 -7.50
N ILE A 61 -16.63 0.93 -6.53
CA ILE A 61 -15.47 0.07 -6.27
C ILE A 61 -15.48 -1.13 -7.21
N MET A 62 -14.32 -1.44 -7.77
CA MET A 62 -14.03 -2.74 -8.34
C MET A 62 -12.98 -3.44 -7.50
N GLU A 63 -13.08 -4.75 -7.42
CA GLU A 63 -12.22 -5.57 -6.58
C GLU A 63 -11.34 -6.50 -7.41
N GLY A 64 -10.17 -6.80 -6.89
CA GLY A 64 -9.26 -7.79 -7.46
C GLY A 64 -8.63 -8.64 -6.36
N THR A 65 -8.09 -9.78 -6.75
CA THR A 65 -7.51 -10.76 -5.81
C THR A 65 -6.05 -10.49 -5.47
N ALA A 66 -5.35 -9.70 -6.29
CA ALA A 66 -3.92 -9.43 -6.13
C ALA A 66 -3.58 -8.00 -6.60
N LEU A 67 -2.49 -7.45 -6.05
CA LEU A 67 -2.00 -6.12 -6.46
C LEU A 67 -1.65 -6.08 -7.93
N THR A 68 -1.04 -7.13 -8.47
CA THR A 68 -0.73 -7.24 -9.90
C THR A 68 -1.98 -7.04 -10.76
N THR A 69 -3.08 -7.67 -10.38
CA THR A 69 -4.36 -7.52 -11.09
C THR A 69 -4.84 -6.08 -11.05
N LEU A 70 -4.81 -5.44 -9.89
CA LEU A 70 -5.23 -4.03 -9.75
C LEU A 70 -4.39 -3.11 -10.63
N VAL A 71 -3.08 -3.30 -10.66
CA VAL A 71 -2.16 -2.50 -11.48
C VAL A 71 -2.44 -2.68 -12.97
N GLN A 72 -2.73 -3.90 -13.41
CA GLN A 72 -3.11 -4.16 -14.80
C GLN A 72 -4.46 -3.51 -15.16
N MET A 73 -5.42 -3.51 -14.25
CA MET A 73 -6.68 -2.82 -14.43
C MET A 73 -6.47 -1.30 -14.58
N VAL A 74 -5.59 -0.71 -13.77
CA VAL A 74 -5.20 0.70 -13.91
C VAL A 74 -4.57 0.96 -15.27
N SER A 75 -3.65 0.11 -15.70
CA SER A 75 -3.01 0.19 -17.01
C SER A 75 -4.03 0.15 -18.16
N SER A 76 -5.14 -0.56 -17.97
CA SER A 76 -6.24 -0.64 -18.94
C SER A 76 -7.22 0.54 -18.87
N GLY A 77 -7.00 1.49 -17.98
CA GLY A 77 -7.84 2.68 -17.84
C GLY A 77 -9.11 2.47 -17.02
N ILE A 78 -9.22 1.39 -16.26
CA ILE A 78 -10.43 1.07 -15.50
C ILE A 78 -10.59 1.97 -14.27
N GLY A 79 -9.50 2.35 -13.61
CA GLY A 79 -9.57 3.17 -12.41
C GLY A 79 -8.21 3.48 -11.84
N VAL A 80 -8.16 3.76 -10.54
CA VAL A 80 -6.94 4.07 -9.80
C VAL A 80 -6.81 3.16 -8.58
N THR A 81 -5.60 2.98 -8.09
CA THR A 81 -5.36 2.19 -6.87
C THR A 81 -4.21 2.75 -6.06
N LEU A 82 -4.11 2.32 -4.82
CA LEU A 82 -2.99 2.60 -3.92
C LEU A 82 -2.24 1.32 -3.65
N ILE A 83 -0.91 1.37 -3.77
CA ILE A 83 -0.05 0.25 -3.41
C ILE A 83 1.07 0.72 -2.47
N PRO A 84 1.57 -0.14 -1.59
CA PRO A 84 2.69 0.22 -0.74
C PRO A 84 3.96 0.43 -1.54
N GLU A 85 4.80 1.35 -1.12
CA GLU A 85 6.04 1.72 -1.81
C GLU A 85 6.94 0.52 -2.12
N ILE A 86 7.03 -0.43 -1.20
CA ILE A 86 7.85 -1.65 -1.37
C ILE A 86 7.36 -2.51 -2.55
N ALA A 87 6.08 -2.47 -2.88
CA ALA A 87 5.51 -3.25 -3.97
C ALA A 87 5.70 -2.61 -5.34
N VAL A 88 5.97 -1.29 -5.41
CA VAL A 88 6.05 -0.55 -6.67
C VAL A 88 7.03 -1.15 -7.67
N PRO A 89 8.30 -1.45 -7.32
CA PRO A 89 9.24 -1.98 -8.31
C PRO A 89 8.82 -3.32 -8.93
N PHE A 90 8.07 -4.12 -8.19
CA PHE A 90 7.65 -5.45 -8.63
C PHE A 90 6.35 -5.40 -9.42
N GLU A 91 5.38 -4.65 -8.92
CA GLU A 91 4.02 -4.65 -9.46
C GLU A 91 3.84 -3.77 -10.69
N THR A 92 4.69 -2.75 -10.86
CA THR A 92 4.61 -1.83 -11.99
C THR A 92 5.59 -2.13 -13.13
N ARG A 93 6.38 -3.16 -12.99
CA ARG A 93 7.47 -3.50 -13.94
C ARG A 93 7.01 -3.63 -15.39
N SER A 94 5.87 -4.26 -15.61
CA SER A 94 5.34 -4.54 -16.95
C SER A 94 4.06 -3.77 -17.28
N ALA A 95 3.68 -2.80 -16.46
CA ALA A 95 2.46 -2.04 -16.62
C ALA A 95 2.76 -0.58 -16.99
N LYS A 96 2.00 -0.04 -17.95
CA LYS A 96 2.08 1.38 -18.32
C LYS A 96 1.19 2.20 -17.39
N VAL A 97 1.76 2.59 -16.26
CA VAL A 97 1.06 3.37 -15.23
C VAL A 97 1.91 4.54 -14.78
N SER A 98 1.26 5.54 -14.20
CA SER A 98 1.94 6.62 -13.50
C SER A 98 1.92 6.38 -11.99
N ILE A 99 3.00 6.73 -11.34
CA ILE A 99 3.21 6.54 -9.90
C ILE A 99 3.35 7.92 -9.28
N SER A 100 2.54 8.23 -8.27
CA SER A 100 2.53 9.55 -7.64
C SER A 100 2.51 9.43 -6.13
N LYS A 101 3.22 10.35 -5.48
CA LYS A 101 3.15 10.53 -4.02
C LYS A 101 2.04 11.51 -3.68
N PHE A 102 1.35 11.27 -2.56
CA PHE A 102 0.40 12.23 -2.03
C PHE A 102 1.13 13.43 -1.43
N LEU A 103 0.58 14.64 -1.61
CA LEU A 103 1.28 15.88 -1.26
C LEU A 103 1.05 16.32 0.19
N GLN A 104 -0.17 16.20 0.71
CA GLN A 104 -0.54 16.71 2.02
C GLN A 104 -0.71 15.62 3.06
N GLN A 105 -1.76 14.84 2.94
CA GLN A 105 -1.99 13.69 3.81
C GLN A 105 -1.44 12.45 3.13
N LYS A 106 -0.34 11.93 3.67
CA LYS A 106 0.34 10.75 3.11
C LYS A 106 -0.14 9.50 3.84
N PRO A 107 -0.82 8.57 3.15
CA PRO A 107 -1.18 7.30 3.78
C PRO A 107 0.10 6.50 4.05
N LYS A 108 0.22 6.01 5.27
CA LYS A 108 1.40 5.26 5.73
C LYS A 108 0.97 4.00 6.45
N ARG A 109 1.86 3.04 6.47
CA ARG A 109 1.75 1.87 7.35
C ARG A 109 3.09 1.58 8.03
N ALA A 110 3.01 0.99 9.21
CA ALA A 110 4.17 0.48 9.92
C ALA A 110 4.25 -1.04 9.73
N ILE A 111 5.44 -1.53 9.45
CA ILE A 111 5.75 -2.96 9.38
C ILE A 111 6.60 -3.32 10.58
N GLY A 112 6.25 -4.38 11.26
CA GLY A 112 6.97 -4.82 12.44
C GLY A 112 6.94 -6.33 12.63
N LEU A 113 7.75 -6.80 13.56
CA LEU A 113 7.73 -8.16 14.05
C LEU A 113 6.90 -8.24 15.32
N VAL A 114 6.07 -9.26 15.41
CA VAL A 114 5.21 -9.50 16.58
C VAL A 114 5.32 -10.95 16.98
N TRP A 115 5.48 -11.21 18.27
CA TRP A 115 5.48 -12.56 18.82
C TRP A 115 4.92 -12.60 20.24
N ARG A 116 4.63 -13.82 20.71
CA ARG A 116 4.16 -14.01 22.08
C ARG A 116 5.31 -13.87 23.07
N LYS A 117 5.11 -13.14 24.16
CA LYS A 117 6.12 -12.96 25.21
C LYS A 117 6.65 -14.27 25.79
N SER A 118 5.82 -15.32 25.79
CA SER A 118 6.17 -16.65 26.28
C SER A 118 6.94 -17.51 25.27
N ASN A 119 7.22 -17.01 24.06
CA ASN A 119 7.92 -17.78 23.04
C ASN A 119 9.39 -17.99 23.45
N PRO A 120 9.91 -19.24 23.43
CA PRO A 120 11.29 -19.52 23.86
C PRO A 120 12.37 -18.98 22.89
N LEU A 121 11.98 -18.55 21.68
CA LEU A 121 12.91 -18.06 20.64
C LEU A 121 13.11 -16.54 20.67
N LEU A 122 12.92 -15.91 21.83
CA LEU A 122 13.04 -14.44 21.98
C LEU A 122 14.37 -13.89 21.45
N ARG A 123 15.47 -14.57 21.75
CA ARG A 123 16.79 -14.15 21.31
C ARG A 123 16.91 -14.15 19.79
N GLN A 124 16.45 -15.22 19.16
CA GLN A 124 16.48 -15.36 17.70
C GLN A 124 15.61 -14.31 17.01
N PHE A 125 14.42 -14.02 17.55
CA PHE A 125 13.55 -12.98 17.00
C PHE A 125 14.17 -11.60 17.10
N ASN A 126 14.86 -11.29 18.20
CA ASN A 126 15.59 -10.02 18.34
C ASN A 126 16.75 -9.91 17.33
N GLU A 127 17.48 -10.99 17.11
CA GLU A 127 18.56 -11.04 16.11
C GLU A 127 18.01 -10.82 14.69
N ILE A 128 16.89 -11.45 14.35
CA ILE A 128 16.19 -11.27 13.07
C ILE A 128 15.74 -9.80 12.93
N ALA A 129 15.20 -9.21 13.97
CA ALA A 129 14.76 -7.81 13.94
C ALA A 129 15.92 -6.86 13.60
N VAL A 130 17.09 -7.07 14.19
CA VAL A 130 18.30 -6.29 13.91
C VAL A 130 18.70 -6.43 12.44
N LEU A 131 18.72 -7.65 11.92
CA LEU A 131 19.06 -7.91 10.51
C LEU A 131 18.09 -7.22 9.56
N LEU A 132 16.77 -7.33 9.82
CA LEU A 132 15.76 -6.72 8.97
C LEU A 132 15.82 -5.18 8.99
N LYS A 133 16.09 -4.56 10.14
CA LYS A 133 16.29 -3.12 10.25
C LYS A 133 17.50 -2.66 9.43
N ASN A 134 18.59 -3.41 9.46
CA ASN A 134 19.79 -3.09 8.71
C ASN A 134 19.59 -3.23 7.21
N LEU A 135 18.85 -4.24 6.75
CA LEU A 135 18.52 -4.41 5.34
C LEU A 135 17.70 -3.24 4.80
N ASN A 136 16.74 -2.75 5.58
CA ASN A 136 15.92 -1.62 5.16
C ASN A 136 16.75 -0.32 5.01
N LYS A 137 17.77 -0.12 5.83
CA LYS A 137 18.69 1.04 5.73
C LYS A 137 19.56 0.99 4.48
N THR A 138 19.87 -0.19 3.96
CA THR A 138 20.74 -0.37 2.78
C THR A 138 19.99 -0.39 1.47
N SER A 139 18.67 -0.53 1.47
CA SER A 139 17.83 -0.58 0.26
C SER A 139 17.25 0.77 -0.16
N ILE A 140 17.64 1.84 0.52
CA ILE A 140 17.25 3.22 0.19
C ILE A 140 18.34 3.90 -0.66
#